data_5e1eeb82bd3231a8e0febb13e2cf2fa2
#
_entry.id   5e1eeb82bd3231a8e0febb13e2cf2fa2
#
_cell.length_a   1.000
_cell.length_b   1.000
_cell.length_c   1.000
_cell.angle_alpha   90.00
_cell.angle_beta   90.00
_cell.angle_gamma   90.00
#
_symmetry.space_group_name_H-M   'P 1'
#
loop_
_entity.id
_entity.type
_entity.pdbx_description
1 polymer ?
#
loop_
_entity_poly.entity_id
_entity_poly.type
_entity_poly.pdbx_seq_one_letter_code
_entity_poly.pdbx_strand_id
1 'polypeptide(L)'
;MAAVSLDHVEVRDKVIALLCGAMLVFAPLVLGGNRPLPLLILELGACALIIAIGAELTALRKLSRLGQIWLFALIVLPAVYLVPVPFSQSGADLYEHVHALVGHDSPWRTLSIVPIETERSWYALAPACAIFIALFVMPARYVWPLVMVALAVAAGEALLGIAQYLLGPASVLRWGISHYPDSAIGTFANRNHLAGLLEMALPIALAWLASASVQAARPRNFSPPLGGPAWTRQDRHFWASAAVVLLLLIALVLTR
;
A
#
# COMPACT_ATOMS: atom_id res chain seq x y z
N MET A 1 -28.79 26.93 6.97
CA MET A 1 -27.41 26.64 7.46
C MET A 1 -27.07 25.16 7.45
N ALA A 2 -27.93 24.22 7.83
CA ALA A 2 -27.64 22.78 7.84
C ALA A 2 -27.31 22.14 6.48
N ALA A 3 -27.96 22.54 5.39
CA ALA A 3 -27.73 21.95 4.06
C ALA A 3 -26.34 22.28 3.50
N VAL A 4 -25.85 23.51 3.69
CA VAL A 4 -24.49 23.92 3.25
C VAL A 4 -23.39 23.15 3.97
N SER A 5 -23.61 22.78 5.23
CA SER A 5 -22.66 22.00 6.01
C SER A 5 -22.54 20.54 5.53
N LEU A 6 -23.62 19.93 5.05
CA LEU A 6 -23.64 18.54 4.53
C LEU A 6 -22.90 18.42 3.21
N ASP A 7 -23.06 19.41 2.30
CA ASP A 7 -22.37 19.43 1.01
C ASP A 7 -20.83 19.51 1.17
N HIS A 8 -20.36 20.31 2.11
CA HIS A 8 -18.92 20.43 2.39
C HIS A 8 -18.31 19.12 2.93
N VAL A 9 -19.03 18.40 3.78
CA VAL A 9 -18.58 17.09 4.32
C VAL A 9 -18.48 16.05 3.20
N GLU A 10 -19.46 16.00 2.32
CA GLU A 10 -19.46 15.06 1.20
C GLU A 10 -18.36 15.36 0.18
N VAL A 11 -18.12 16.63 -0.14
CA VAL A 11 -17.02 17.04 -1.02
C VAL A 11 -15.67 16.65 -0.43
N ARG A 12 -15.46 16.90 0.86
CA ARG A 12 -14.24 16.50 1.57
C ARG A 12 -14.01 15.00 1.51
N ASP A 13 -15.03 14.18 1.81
CA ASP A 13 -14.92 12.72 1.80
C ASP A 13 -14.57 12.20 0.39
N LYS A 14 -15.12 12.81 -0.66
CA LYS A 14 -14.76 12.51 -2.05
C LYS A 14 -13.30 12.87 -2.35
N VAL A 15 -12.81 14.01 -1.88
CA VAL A 15 -11.41 14.42 -2.04
C VAL A 15 -10.48 13.44 -1.35
N ILE A 16 -10.78 13.06 -0.10
CA ILE A 16 -9.99 12.06 0.65
C ILE A 16 -9.95 10.72 -0.11
N ALA A 17 -11.10 10.24 -0.59
CA ALA A 17 -11.19 9.00 -1.36
C ALA A 17 -10.39 9.07 -2.66
N LEU A 18 -10.46 10.20 -3.39
CA LEU A 18 -9.71 10.41 -4.62
C LEU A 18 -8.20 10.43 -4.37
N LEU A 19 -7.73 11.13 -3.34
CA LEU A 19 -6.32 11.17 -2.95
C LEU A 19 -5.82 9.78 -2.56
N CYS A 20 -6.56 9.05 -1.72
CA CYS A 20 -6.22 7.66 -1.38
C CYS A 20 -6.14 6.77 -2.62
N GLY A 21 -7.12 6.84 -3.50
CA GLY A 21 -7.15 6.07 -4.74
C GLY A 21 -5.97 6.39 -5.64
N ALA A 22 -5.66 7.68 -5.83
CA ALA A 22 -4.51 8.13 -6.61
C ALA A 22 -3.19 7.60 -6.03
N MET A 23 -2.98 7.65 -4.72
CA MET A 23 -1.78 7.14 -4.06
C MET A 23 -1.69 5.61 -4.17
N LEU A 24 -2.81 4.88 -4.00
CA LEU A 24 -2.86 3.42 -4.14
C LEU A 24 -2.53 2.94 -5.57
N VAL A 25 -2.87 3.74 -6.58
CA VAL A 25 -2.53 3.45 -7.98
C VAL A 25 -1.09 3.86 -8.27
N PHE A 26 -0.70 5.06 -7.85
CA PHE A 26 0.61 5.63 -8.18
C PHE A 26 1.77 4.84 -7.57
N ALA A 27 1.66 4.44 -6.29
CA ALA A 27 2.76 3.80 -5.57
C ALA A 27 3.24 2.51 -6.26
N PRO A 28 2.40 1.52 -6.59
CA PRO A 28 2.85 0.32 -7.29
C PRO A 28 3.33 0.61 -8.72
N LEU A 29 2.60 1.44 -9.50
CA LEU A 29 2.89 1.66 -10.91
C LEU A 29 4.19 2.43 -11.16
N VAL A 30 4.72 3.14 -10.18
CA VAL A 30 5.94 3.92 -10.34
C VAL A 30 7.08 3.34 -9.49
N LEU A 31 7.60 2.20 -9.94
CA LEU A 31 8.73 1.48 -9.34
C LEU A 31 8.54 1.19 -7.83
N GLY A 32 7.29 0.93 -7.42
CA GLY A 32 6.94 0.70 -6.02
C GLY A 32 7.01 1.94 -5.13
N GLY A 33 7.08 3.16 -5.71
CA GLY A 33 7.20 4.40 -4.96
C GLY A 33 8.52 4.59 -4.22
N ASN A 34 9.51 3.71 -4.43
CA ASN A 34 10.76 3.66 -3.65
C ASN A 34 11.94 4.44 -4.29
N ARG A 35 11.67 5.28 -5.27
CA ARG A 35 12.67 6.21 -5.83
C ARG A 35 12.47 7.61 -5.23
N PRO A 36 13.50 8.46 -5.17
CA PRO A 36 13.41 9.76 -4.51
C PRO A 36 12.23 10.63 -4.98
N LEU A 37 12.03 10.74 -6.29
CA LEU A 37 10.96 11.56 -6.84
C LEU A 37 9.55 10.95 -6.62
N PRO A 38 9.29 9.66 -6.93
CA PRO A 38 8.02 9.02 -6.57
C PRO A 38 7.71 9.07 -5.08
N LEU A 39 8.70 8.86 -4.22
CA LEU A 39 8.51 8.92 -2.78
C LEU A 39 8.12 10.34 -2.34
N LEU A 40 8.79 11.38 -2.83
CA LEU A 40 8.42 12.77 -2.55
C LEU A 40 6.97 13.08 -2.96
N ILE A 41 6.53 12.58 -4.13
CA ILE A 41 5.14 12.77 -4.57
C ILE A 41 4.15 12.09 -3.61
N LEU A 42 4.47 10.89 -3.13
CA LEU A 42 3.65 10.17 -2.15
C LEU A 42 3.64 10.89 -0.79
N GLU A 43 4.77 11.44 -0.34
CA GLU A 43 4.88 12.22 0.90
C GLU A 43 4.06 13.52 0.82
N LEU A 44 4.12 14.23 -0.31
CA LEU A 44 3.28 15.39 -0.56
C LEU A 44 1.79 15.01 -0.60
N GLY A 45 1.46 13.87 -1.22
CA GLY A 45 0.12 13.29 -1.20
C GLY A 45 -0.35 12.98 0.23
N ALA A 46 0.53 12.43 1.07
CA ALA A 46 0.26 12.18 2.48
C ALA A 46 -0.02 13.48 3.26
N CYS A 47 0.78 14.53 3.04
CA CYS A 47 0.54 15.84 3.63
C CYS A 47 -0.84 16.41 3.21
N ALA A 48 -1.15 16.36 1.91
CA ALA A 48 -2.45 16.81 1.40
C ALA A 48 -3.61 16.00 2.02
N LEU A 49 -3.43 14.69 2.17
CA LEU A 49 -4.41 13.79 2.78
C LEU A 49 -4.64 14.12 4.26
N ILE A 50 -3.57 14.32 5.04
CA ILE A 50 -3.66 14.71 6.46
C ILE A 50 -4.34 16.08 6.61
N ILE A 51 -4.04 17.04 5.73
CA ILE A 51 -4.72 18.34 5.72
C ILE A 51 -6.22 18.17 5.43
N ALA A 52 -6.58 17.34 4.45
CA ALA A 52 -7.98 17.07 4.10
C ALA A 52 -8.74 16.38 5.23
N ILE A 53 -8.09 15.48 5.98
CA ILE A 53 -8.67 14.82 7.16
C ILE A 53 -8.90 15.84 8.29
N GLY A 54 -7.98 16.76 8.53
CA GLY A 54 -8.08 17.88 9.47
C GLY A 54 -8.58 17.49 10.86
N ALA A 55 -9.69 18.10 11.29
CA ALA A 55 -10.27 17.90 12.63
C ALA A 55 -10.79 16.48 12.91
N GLU A 56 -10.97 15.63 11.88
CA GLU A 56 -11.45 14.26 12.04
C GLU A 56 -10.40 13.32 12.66
N LEU A 57 -9.17 13.79 12.87
CA LEU A 57 -8.15 13.04 13.64
C LEU A 57 -8.66 12.61 15.03
N THR A 58 -9.66 13.32 15.57
CA THR A 58 -10.35 12.91 16.82
C THR A 58 -11.00 11.53 16.69
N ALA A 59 -11.35 11.09 15.48
CA ALA A 59 -11.89 9.75 15.24
C ALA A 59 -10.89 8.63 15.56
N LEU A 60 -9.58 8.90 15.59
CA LEU A 60 -8.55 7.96 16.03
C LEU A 60 -8.76 7.49 17.48
N ARG A 61 -9.50 8.26 18.29
CA ARG A 61 -9.92 7.84 19.63
C ARG A 61 -10.84 6.61 19.61
N LYS A 62 -11.47 6.29 18.48
CA LYS A 62 -12.28 5.09 18.29
C LYS A 62 -11.44 3.82 18.06
N LEU A 63 -10.15 3.96 17.75
CA LEU A 63 -9.22 2.83 17.73
C LEU A 63 -9.14 2.20 19.13
N SER A 64 -8.99 0.88 19.17
CA SER A 64 -8.67 0.20 20.42
C SER A 64 -7.38 0.79 21.02
N ARG A 65 -7.23 0.71 22.34
CA ARG A 65 -5.99 1.17 23.01
C ARG A 65 -4.74 0.54 22.39
N LEU A 66 -4.81 -0.74 22.08
CA LEU A 66 -3.72 -1.45 21.40
C LEU A 66 -3.41 -0.84 20.03
N GLY A 67 -4.44 -0.54 19.21
CA GLY A 67 -4.27 0.12 17.92
C GLY A 67 -3.65 1.51 18.03
N GLN A 68 -4.03 2.30 19.04
CA GLN A 68 -3.41 3.59 19.31
C GLN A 68 -1.93 3.46 19.70
N ILE A 69 -1.61 2.48 20.56
CA ILE A 69 -0.22 2.19 20.97
C ILE A 69 0.61 1.78 19.76
N TRP A 70 0.10 0.89 18.90
CA TRP A 70 0.82 0.46 17.70
C TRP A 70 1.05 1.60 16.72
N LEU A 71 0.04 2.43 16.47
CA LEU A 71 0.19 3.60 15.59
C LEU A 71 1.21 4.60 16.16
N PHE A 72 1.15 4.86 17.47
CA PHE A 72 2.11 5.72 18.15
C PHE A 72 3.52 5.14 18.08
N ALA A 73 3.69 3.84 18.38
CA ALA A 73 4.98 3.17 18.32
C ALA A 73 5.58 3.21 16.91
N LEU A 74 4.76 2.99 15.87
CA LEU A 74 5.20 3.04 14.47
C LEU A 74 5.78 4.42 14.09
N ILE A 75 5.18 5.49 14.61
CA ILE A 75 5.62 6.86 14.32
C ILE A 75 6.82 7.25 15.19
N VAL A 76 6.82 6.89 16.47
CA VAL A 76 7.81 7.37 17.46
C VAL A 76 9.09 6.54 17.46
N LEU A 77 8.98 5.23 17.23
CA LEU A 77 10.15 4.33 17.32
C LEU A 77 11.31 4.75 16.40
N PRO A 78 11.10 5.09 15.11
CA PRO A 78 12.19 5.57 14.25
C PRO A 78 12.79 6.88 14.77
N ALA A 79 11.97 7.78 15.33
CA ALA A 79 12.46 9.03 15.92
C ALA A 79 13.40 8.80 17.11
N VAL A 80 13.10 7.79 17.94
CA VAL A 80 13.98 7.39 19.07
C VAL A 80 15.38 6.99 18.58
N TYR A 81 15.45 6.30 17.43
CA TYR A 81 16.74 5.93 16.82
C TYR A 81 17.55 7.12 16.31
N LEU A 82 16.90 8.26 16.07
CA LEU A 82 17.54 9.50 15.60
C LEU A 82 17.95 10.43 16.75
N VAL A 83 17.51 10.14 17.98
CA VAL A 83 17.90 10.96 19.15
C VAL A 83 19.40 10.82 19.38
N PRO A 84 20.15 11.93 19.41
CA PRO A 84 21.56 11.91 19.75
C PRO A 84 21.74 11.56 21.23
N VAL A 85 22.51 10.52 21.52
CA VAL A 85 22.79 10.04 22.87
C VAL A 85 24.28 10.17 23.13
N PRO A 86 24.70 10.81 24.22
CA PRO A 86 26.08 10.81 24.63
C PRO A 86 26.47 9.37 25.00
N PHE A 87 27.65 8.96 24.62
CA PHE A 87 28.19 7.63 24.97
C PHE A 87 27.56 6.43 24.25
N SER A 88 26.83 6.62 23.15
CA SER A 88 26.40 5.48 22.35
C SER A 88 27.62 4.76 21.77
N GLN A 89 27.74 3.46 22.05
CA GLN A 89 28.77 2.59 21.45
C GLN A 89 28.28 1.94 20.14
N SER A 90 27.04 2.21 19.74
CA SER A 90 26.48 1.66 18.51
C SER A 90 27.28 2.13 17.30
N GLY A 91 27.88 1.18 16.57
CA GLY A 91 28.67 1.48 15.38
C GLY A 91 29.92 2.32 15.61
N ALA A 92 30.54 2.26 16.82
CA ALA A 92 31.71 3.07 17.18
C ALA A 92 32.80 3.04 16.13
N ASP A 93 33.20 1.85 15.66
CA ASP A 93 34.25 1.68 14.66
C ASP A 93 33.90 2.31 13.33
N LEU A 94 32.61 2.23 12.89
CA LEU A 94 32.15 2.84 11.68
C LEU A 94 32.12 4.38 11.79
N TYR A 95 31.68 4.90 12.93
CA TYR A 95 31.70 6.33 13.20
C TYR A 95 33.12 6.89 13.21
N GLU A 96 34.08 6.21 13.80
CA GLU A 96 35.50 6.62 13.81
C GLU A 96 36.06 6.73 12.38
N HIS A 97 35.77 5.74 11.54
CA HIS A 97 36.22 5.77 10.13
C HIS A 97 35.58 6.92 9.34
N VAL A 98 34.28 7.15 9.54
CA VAL A 98 33.56 8.25 8.86
C VAL A 98 34.05 9.60 9.38
N HIS A 99 34.26 9.78 10.67
CA HIS A 99 34.78 11.01 11.27
C HIS A 99 36.20 11.30 10.85
N ALA A 100 37.05 10.29 10.74
CA ALA A 100 38.40 10.45 10.20
C ALA A 100 38.39 10.96 8.74
N LEU A 101 37.39 10.58 7.95
CA LEU A 101 37.25 11.03 6.56
C LEU A 101 36.60 12.42 6.42
N VAL A 102 35.69 12.78 7.30
CA VAL A 102 34.91 14.03 7.22
C VAL A 102 35.47 15.14 8.11
N GLY A 103 36.36 14.81 9.06
CA GLY A 103 37.02 15.80 9.94
C GLY A 103 36.09 16.40 11.00
N HIS A 104 35.02 15.72 11.37
CA HIS A 104 34.06 16.18 12.37
C HIS A 104 34.01 15.21 13.56
N ASP A 105 34.53 15.62 14.69
CA ASP A 105 34.38 14.90 15.97
C ASP A 105 33.13 15.41 16.69
N SER A 106 32.07 14.60 16.72
CA SER A 106 30.89 14.87 17.55
C SER A 106 30.82 13.83 18.68
N PRO A 107 30.74 14.25 19.95
CA PRO A 107 30.54 13.34 21.07
C PRO A 107 29.12 12.75 21.10
N TRP A 108 28.22 13.29 20.28
CA TRP A 108 26.83 12.86 20.19
C TRP A 108 26.66 11.91 19.03
N ARG A 109 26.22 10.69 19.31
CA ARG A 109 25.93 9.65 18.30
C ARG A 109 24.50 9.21 18.44
N THR A 110 23.83 9.04 17.31
CA THR A 110 22.49 8.45 17.28
C THR A 110 22.56 6.94 17.50
N LEU A 111 21.44 6.33 17.93
CA LEU A 111 21.33 4.86 17.96
C LEU A 111 21.35 4.27 16.55
N SER A 112 20.95 5.04 15.54
CA SER A 112 21.06 4.65 14.14
C SER A 112 22.51 4.77 13.68
N ILE A 113 23.02 3.72 13.02
CA ILE A 113 24.35 3.69 12.40
C ILE A 113 24.40 4.61 11.17
N VAL A 114 23.27 4.71 10.42
CA VAL A 114 23.12 5.56 9.24
C VAL A 114 21.88 6.44 9.43
N PRO A 115 21.99 7.57 10.17
CA PRO A 115 20.84 8.39 10.53
C PRO A 115 20.00 8.86 9.34
N ILE A 116 20.66 9.24 8.24
CA ILE A 116 20.01 9.73 7.02
C ILE A 116 19.08 8.67 6.39
N GLU A 117 19.48 7.39 6.42
CA GLU A 117 18.65 6.32 5.90
C GLU A 117 17.49 5.98 6.85
N THR A 118 17.70 6.13 8.16
CA THR A 118 16.62 5.99 9.14
C THR A 118 15.60 7.12 8.99
N GLU A 119 16.04 8.35 8.82
CA GLU A 119 15.17 9.51 8.57
C GLU A 119 14.37 9.33 7.28
N ARG A 120 15.02 8.95 6.20
CA ARG A 120 14.39 8.67 4.91
C ARG A 120 13.34 7.55 5.01
N SER A 121 13.67 6.46 5.69
CA SER A 121 12.75 5.35 5.93
C SER A 121 11.58 5.76 6.81
N TRP A 122 11.79 6.67 7.75
CA TRP A 122 10.75 7.22 8.60
C TRP A 122 9.75 8.06 7.79
N TYR A 123 10.24 8.96 6.93
CA TYR A 123 9.36 9.74 6.05
C TYR A 123 8.58 8.85 5.09
N ALA A 124 9.18 7.76 4.60
CA ALA A 124 8.51 6.78 3.74
C ALA A 124 7.32 6.07 4.42
N LEU A 125 7.18 6.11 5.75
CA LEU A 125 6.00 5.62 6.46
C LEU A 125 4.80 6.56 6.35
N ALA A 126 5.02 7.86 6.10
CA ALA A 126 3.97 8.87 6.11
C ALA A 126 2.82 8.56 5.12
N PRO A 127 3.07 8.15 3.86
CA PRO A 127 2.02 7.77 2.93
C PRO A 127 1.14 6.62 3.43
N ALA A 128 1.75 5.57 3.98
CA ALA A 128 1.03 4.41 4.50
C ALA A 128 0.19 4.77 5.74
N CYS A 129 0.76 5.55 6.67
CA CYS A 129 0.04 6.04 7.84
C CYS A 129 -1.12 6.96 7.46
N ALA A 130 -0.92 7.86 6.50
CA ALA A 130 -1.97 8.76 6.03
C ALA A 130 -3.14 8.02 5.40
N ILE A 131 -2.87 7.03 4.53
CA ILE A 131 -3.90 6.17 3.94
C ILE A 131 -4.63 5.37 5.03
N PHE A 132 -3.90 4.79 5.99
CA PHE A 132 -4.51 4.05 7.11
C PHE A 132 -5.48 4.94 7.90
N ILE A 133 -5.04 6.14 8.27
CA ILE A 133 -5.87 7.11 8.98
C ILE A 133 -7.09 7.51 8.15
N ALA A 134 -6.90 7.78 6.85
CA ALA A 134 -7.98 8.13 5.94
C ALA A 134 -9.04 7.03 5.84
N LEU A 135 -8.63 5.77 5.66
CA LEU A 135 -9.54 4.62 5.60
C LEU A 135 -10.31 4.43 6.90
N PHE A 136 -9.68 4.75 8.04
CA PHE A 136 -10.32 4.63 9.35
C PHE A 136 -11.36 5.72 9.62
N VAL A 137 -11.10 6.93 9.14
CA VAL A 137 -11.98 8.10 9.33
C VAL A 137 -13.12 8.13 8.31
N MET A 138 -12.87 7.61 7.11
CA MET A 138 -13.75 7.70 5.96
C MET A 138 -15.04 6.87 6.13
N PRO A 139 -16.18 7.32 5.59
CA PRO A 139 -17.39 6.52 5.52
C PRO A 139 -17.19 5.21 4.74
N ALA A 140 -17.76 4.11 5.24
CA ALA A 140 -17.62 2.76 4.68
C ALA A 140 -17.98 2.67 3.17
N ARG A 141 -18.86 3.55 2.68
CA ARG A 141 -19.24 3.62 1.25
C ARG A 141 -18.07 3.89 0.30
N TYR A 142 -16.98 4.53 0.78
CA TYR A 142 -15.78 4.81 -0.01
C TYR A 142 -14.68 3.75 0.18
N VAL A 143 -14.72 3.00 1.29
CA VAL A 143 -13.67 1.99 1.59
C VAL A 143 -13.70 0.86 0.57
N TRP A 144 -14.89 0.33 0.27
CA TRP A 144 -15.01 -0.78 -0.68
C TRP A 144 -14.52 -0.45 -2.10
N PRO A 145 -14.87 0.68 -2.72
CA PRO A 145 -14.26 1.10 -3.98
C PRO A 145 -12.74 1.17 -3.93
N LEU A 146 -12.13 1.67 -2.85
CA LEU A 146 -10.67 1.73 -2.69
C LEU A 146 -10.04 0.34 -2.58
N VAL A 147 -10.70 -0.58 -1.88
CA VAL A 147 -10.28 -2.00 -1.83
C VAL A 147 -10.29 -2.60 -3.25
N MET A 148 -11.33 -2.32 -4.04
CA MET A 148 -11.41 -2.80 -5.42
C MET A 148 -10.35 -2.17 -6.32
N VAL A 149 -10.00 -0.90 -6.11
CA VAL A 149 -8.87 -0.23 -6.80
C VAL A 149 -7.56 -0.94 -6.45
N ALA A 150 -7.28 -1.20 -5.18
CA ALA A 150 -6.07 -1.90 -4.75
C ALA A 150 -5.98 -3.32 -5.35
N LEU A 151 -7.08 -4.07 -5.37
CA LEU A 151 -7.14 -5.40 -6.00
C LEU A 151 -6.96 -5.31 -7.52
N ALA A 152 -7.54 -4.30 -8.19
CA ALA A 152 -7.37 -4.11 -9.62
C ALA A 152 -5.91 -3.78 -9.99
N VAL A 153 -5.24 -2.96 -9.19
CA VAL A 153 -3.81 -2.67 -9.36
C VAL A 153 -2.98 -3.93 -9.14
N ALA A 154 -3.22 -4.68 -8.06
CA ALA A 154 -2.49 -5.93 -7.80
C ALA A 154 -2.71 -6.97 -8.92
N ALA A 155 -3.94 -7.08 -9.46
CA ALA A 155 -4.24 -7.95 -10.59
C ALA A 155 -3.54 -7.48 -11.88
N GLY A 156 -3.49 -6.17 -12.13
CA GLY A 156 -2.75 -5.59 -13.26
C GLY A 156 -1.25 -5.87 -13.17
N GLU A 157 -0.64 -5.69 -12.00
CA GLU A 157 0.75 -6.03 -11.72
C GLU A 157 1.03 -7.53 -11.87
N ALA A 158 0.10 -8.38 -11.43
CA ALA A 158 0.18 -9.82 -11.60
C ALA A 158 0.15 -10.21 -13.08
N LEU A 159 -0.77 -9.66 -13.87
CA LEU A 159 -0.86 -9.89 -15.33
C LEU A 159 0.41 -9.44 -16.03
N LEU A 160 0.91 -8.25 -15.70
CA LEU A 160 2.15 -7.73 -16.26
C LEU A 160 3.33 -8.65 -15.92
N GLY A 161 3.47 -9.04 -14.65
CA GLY A 161 4.52 -9.96 -14.20
C GLY A 161 4.49 -11.32 -14.91
N ILE A 162 3.31 -11.91 -15.08
CA ILE A 162 3.13 -13.16 -15.85
C ILE A 162 3.53 -12.94 -17.30
N ALA A 163 3.09 -11.84 -17.93
CA ALA A 163 3.47 -11.53 -19.32
C ALA A 163 4.99 -11.36 -19.48
N GLN A 164 5.64 -10.66 -18.54
CA GLN A 164 7.10 -10.51 -18.52
C GLN A 164 7.83 -11.87 -18.40
N TYR A 165 7.31 -12.76 -17.55
CA TYR A 165 7.87 -14.10 -17.37
C TYR A 165 7.76 -14.93 -18.66
N LEU A 166 6.57 -14.95 -19.27
CA LEU A 166 6.31 -15.73 -20.48
C LEU A 166 7.06 -15.22 -21.72
N LEU A 167 7.24 -13.90 -21.83
CA LEU A 167 7.96 -13.26 -22.95
C LEU A 167 9.48 -13.27 -22.77
N GLY A 168 9.96 -13.66 -21.59
CA GLY A 168 11.37 -13.83 -21.29
C GLY A 168 12.14 -12.51 -21.05
N PRO A 169 13.48 -12.62 -20.85
CA PRO A 169 14.32 -11.51 -20.39
C PRO A 169 14.45 -10.37 -21.40
N ALA A 170 14.32 -10.63 -22.69
CA ALA A 170 14.41 -9.63 -23.74
C ALA A 170 13.11 -8.82 -23.97
N SER A 171 12.07 -9.09 -23.18
CA SER A 171 10.77 -8.42 -23.33
C SER A 171 10.85 -6.92 -23.10
N VAL A 172 10.26 -6.15 -24.01
CA VAL A 172 10.10 -4.68 -23.89
C VAL A 172 9.29 -4.29 -22.66
N LEU A 173 8.43 -5.19 -22.13
CA LEU A 173 7.64 -4.98 -20.93
C LEU A 173 8.49 -4.90 -19.65
N ARG A 174 9.78 -5.20 -19.72
CA ARG A 174 10.72 -5.09 -18.59
C ARG A 174 11.39 -3.72 -18.48
N TRP A 175 11.17 -2.82 -19.43
CA TRP A 175 11.75 -1.47 -19.47
C TRP A 175 13.25 -1.42 -19.14
N GLY A 176 14.03 -2.41 -19.59
CA GLY A 176 15.47 -2.51 -19.33
C GLY A 176 15.85 -3.02 -17.94
N ILE A 177 14.91 -3.40 -17.09
CA ILE A 177 15.20 -4.02 -15.79
C ILE A 177 15.59 -5.48 -16.02
N SER A 178 16.89 -5.79 -15.84
CA SER A 178 17.47 -7.11 -16.15
C SER A 178 17.95 -7.90 -14.93
N HIS A 179 17.85 -7.34 -13.71
CA HIS A 179 18.39 -8.01 -12.51
C HIS A 179 17.70 -9.34 -12.16
N TYR A 180 16.48 -9.55 -12.63
CA TYR A 180 15.69 -10.76 -12.39
C TYR A 180 15.09 -11.29 -13.71
N PRO A 181 15.94 -11.84 -14.62
CA PRO A 181 15.52 -12.20 -15.98
C PRO A 181 14.45 -13.29 -16.00
N ASP A 182 14.51 -14.22 -15.04
CA ASP A 182 13.67 -15.43 -14.98
C ASP A 182 12.55 -15.32 -13.94
N SER A 183 12.17 -14.09 -13.54
CA SER A 183 11.12 -13.86 -12.54
C SER A 183 10.11 -12.82 -13.02
N ALA A 184 8.87 -12.94 -12.53
CA ALA A 184 7.87 -11.89 -12.64
C ALA A 184 8.26 -10.71 -11.73
N ILE A 185 8.29 -9.50 -12.27
CA ILE A 185 8.65 -8.28 -11.51
C ILE A 185 7.56 -7.19 -11.53
N GLY A 186 6.61 -7.25 -12.48
CA GLY A 186 5.63 -6.18 -12.69
C GLY A 186 6.32 -4.86 -13.05
N THR A 187 5.84 -3.78 -12.48
CA THR A 187 6.48 -2.45 -12.60
C THR A 187 7.60 -2.24 -11.58
N PHE A 188 7.84 -3.18 -10.68
CA PHE A 188 8.85 -3.06 -9.62
C PHE A 188 10.26 -3.35 -10.14
N ALA A 189 11.25 -2.69 -9.51
CA ALA A 189 12.66 -2.99 -9.78
C ALA A 189 13.14 -4.31 -9.13
N ASN A 190 12.40 -4.81 -8.13
CA ASN A 190 12.73 -6.00 -7.37
C ASN A 190 11.50 -6.93 -7.28
N ARG A 191 11.70 -8.20 -7.65
CA ARG A 191 10.67 -9.25 -7.59
C ARG A 191 10.02 -9.40 -6.20
N ASN A 192 10.78 -9.17 -5.13
CA ASN A 192 10.28 -9.27 -3.76
C ASN A 192 9.23 -8.20 -3.45
N HIS A 193 9.29 -7.04 -4.09
CA HIS A 193 8.28 -6.01 -3.92
C HIS A 193 6.96 -6.39 -4.60
N LEU A 194 7.03 -7.01 -5.80
CA LEU A 194 5.85 -7.58 -6.42
C LEU A 194 5.26 -8.69 -5.54
N ALA A 195 6.09 -9.62 -5.05
CA ALA A 195 5.65 -10.68 -4.14
C ALA A 195 4.93 -10.11 -2.91
N GLY A 196 5.51 -9.09 -2.26
CA GLY A 196 4.90 -8.42 -1.11
C GLY A 196 3.56 -7.77 -1.42
N LEU A 197 3.39 -7.12 -2.59
CA LEU A 197 2.10 -6.59 -3.02
C LEU A 197 1.06 -7.71 -3.20
N LEU A 198 1.45 -8.81 -3.85
CA LEU A 198 0.55 -9.95 -4.10
C LEU A 198 0.16 -10.65 -2.80
N GLU A 199 1.10 -10.83 -1.87
CA GLU A 199 0.86 -11.39 -0.54
C GLU A 199 -0.11 -10.54 0.29
N MET A 200 -0.03 -9.22 0.20
CA MET A 200 -0.98 -8.31 0.86
C MET A 200 -2.36 -8.31 0.19
N ALA A 201 -2.43 -8.44 -1.12
CA ALA A 201 -3.68 -8.45 -1.88
C ALA A 201 -4.43 -9.79 -1.75
N LEU A 202 -3.71 -10.91 -1.59
CA LEU A 202 -4.29 -12.25 -1.57
C LEU A 202 -5.31 -12.47 -0.45
N PRO A 203 -5.08 -12.11 0.83
CA PRO A 203 -6.09 -12.24 1.88
C PRO A 203 -7.37 -11.45 1.58
N ILE A 204 -7.24 -10.28 0.98
CA ILE A 204 -8.37 -9.43 0.59
C ILE A 204 -9.19 -10.09 -0.53
N ALA A 205 -8.50 -10.63 -1.55
CA ALA A 205 -9.13 -11.35 -2.64
C ALA A 205 -9.83 -12.64 -2.15
N LEU A 206 -9.21 -13.37 -1.21
CA LEU A 206 -9.80 -14.55 -0.56
C LEU A 206 -11.05 -14.19 0.26
N ALA A 207 -11.03 -13.10 1.01
CA ALA A 207 -12.19 -12.60 1.74
C ALA A 207 -13.33 -12.21 0.79
N TRP A 208 -13.00 -11.59 -0.36
CA TRP A 208 -13.98 -11.29 -1.41
C TRP A 208 -14.57 -12.57 -1.99
N LEU A 209 -13.74 -13.56 -2.35
CA LEU A 209 -14.18 -14.87 -2.85
C LEU A 209 -15.08 -15.59 -1.83
N ALA A 210 -14.71 -15.62 -0.55
CA ALA A 210 -15.51 -16.22 0.51
C ALA A 210 -16.88 -15.55 0.65
N SER A 211 -16.93 -14.22 0.60
CA SER A 211 -18.19 -13.47 0.66
C SER A 211 -19.07 -13.73 -0.57
N ALA A 212 -18.47 -13.81 -1.77
CA ALA A 212 -19.16 -14.09 -3.01
C ALA A 212 -19.70 -15.52 -3.06
N SER A 213 -18.94 -16.52 -2.54
CA SER A 213 -19.38 -17.91 -2.47
C SER A 213 -20.60 -18.10 -1.55
N VAL A 214 -20.60 -17.44 -0.37
CA VAL A 214 -21.77 -17.45 0.54
C VAL A 214 -23.00 -16.84 -0.13
N GLN A 215 -22.83 -15.76 -0.90
CA GLN A 215 -23.92 -15.13 -1.62
C GLN A 215 -24.44 -16.01 -2.77
N ALA A 216 -23.56 -16.68 -3.51
CA ALA A 216 -23.92 -17.59 -4.60
C ALA A 216 -24.65 -18.85 -4.10
N ALA A 217 -24.32 -19.32 -2.89
CA ALA A 217 -24.94 -20.51 -2.28
C ALA A 217 -26.35 -20.27 -1.68
N ARG A 218 -26.80 -18.99 -1.58
CA ARG A 218 -28.15 -18.68 -1.04
C ARG A 218 -29.23 -19.21 -1.95
N PRO A 219 -30.33 -19.83 -1.40
CA PRO A 219 -31.45 -20.31 -2.21
C PRO A 219 -32.03 -19.18 -3.07
N ARG A 220 -32.17 -19.45 -4.35
CA ARG A 220 -32.76 -18.50 -5.32
C ARG A 220 -34.27 -18.66 -5.33
N ASN A 221 -34.99 -17.71 -4.79
CA ASN A 221 -36.46 -17.67 -4.88
C ASN A 221 -36.97 -17.18 -6.24
N PHE A 222 -36.12 -17.22 -7.28
CA PHE A 222 -36.43 -16.66 -8.59
C PHE A 222 -36.33 -17.71 -9.69
N SER A 223 -37.44 -17.93 -10.41
CA SER A 223 -37.41 -18.67 -11.67
C SER A 223 -36.76 -17.79 -12.75
N PRO A 224 -35.67 -18.23 -13.40
CA PRO A 224 -35.06 -17.44 -14.47
C PRO A 224 -36.06 -17.25 -15.61
N PRO A 225 -36.11 -16.05 -16.21
CA PRO A 225 -36.94 -15.84 -17.41
C PRO A 225 -36.42 -16.75 -18.51
N LEU A 226 -37.36 -17.43 -19.19
CA LEU A 226 -37.09 -18.31 -20.34
C LEU A 226 -36.29 -17.53 -21.39
N GLY A 227 -35.03 -17.96 -21.67
CA GLY A 227 -34.20 -17.39 -22.74
C GLY A 227 -33.17 -16.33 -22.36
N GLY A 228 -33.00 -15.98 -21.06
CA GLY A 228 -31.95 -15.09 -20.61
C GLY A 228 -30.62 -15.78 -20.30
N PRO A 229 -29.47 -15.06 -20.28
CA PRO A 229 -28.20 -15.64 -19.86
C PRO A 229 -28.29 -16.17 -18.43
N ALA A 230 -27.88 -17.42 -18.22
CA ALA A 230 -27.98 -18.16 -16.96
C ALA A 230 -27.16 -17.54 -15.79
N TRP A 231 -26.37 -16.50 -16.06
CA TRP A 231 -25.42 -15.89 -15.13
C TRP A 231 -26.04 -14.72 -14.37
N THR A 232 -26.20 -14.87 -13.07
CA THR A 232 -26.64 -13.77 -12.20
C THR A 232 -25.47 -12.84 -11.87
N ARG A 233 -25.78 -11.65 -11.30
CA ARG A 233 -24.75 -10.75 -10.77
C ARG A 233 -23.87 -11.44 -9.71
N GLN A 234 -24.44 -12.31 -8.90
CA GLN A 234 -23.76 -13.08 -7.86
C GLN A 234 -22.75 -14.08 -8.45
N ASP A 235 -23.12 -14.78 -9.54
CA ASP A 235 -22.21 -15.69 -10.23
C ASP A 235 -21.01 -14.94 -10.81
N ARG A 236 -21.25 -13.75 -11.39
CA ARG A 236 -20.16 -12.92 -11.91
C ARG A 236 -19.18 -12.48 -10.82
N HIS A 237 -19.67 -12.10 -9.64
CA HIS A 237 -18.79 -11.76 -8.53
C HIS A 237 -17.97 -12.94 -8.02
N PHE A 238 -18.57 -14.14 -7.95
CA PHE A 238 -17.87 -15.36 -7.59
C PHE A 238 -16.73 -15.67 -8.57
N TRP A 239 -17.04 -15.74 -9.86
CA TRP A 239 -16.03 -16.09 -10.87
C TRP A 239 -14.95 -15.01 -11.01
N ALA A 240 -15.30 -13.74 -10.89
CA ALA A 240 -14.33 -12.65 -10.91
C ALA A 240 -13.36 -12.74 -9.71
N SER A 241 -13.86 -12.98 -8.51
CA SER A 241 -13.01 -13.11 -7.32
C SER A 241 -12.14 -14.36 -7.38
N ALA A 242 -12.67 -15.50 -7.88
CA ALA A 242 -11.89 -16.72 -8.09
C ALA A 242 -10.78 -16.52 -9.11
N ALA A 243 -11.06 -15.82 -10.22
CA ALA A 243 -10.05 -15.51 -11.24
C ALA A 243 -8.96 -14.60 -10.67
N VAL A 244 -9.29 -13.59 -9.86
CA VAL A 244 -8.31 -12.73 -9.20
C VAL A 244 -7.44 -13.53 -8.25
N VAL A 245 -8.01 -14.37 -7.39
CA VAL A 245 -7.23 -15.23 -6.47
C VAL A 245 -6.26 -16.12 -7.24
N LEU A 246 -6.74 -16.80 -8.29
CA LEU A 246 -5.89 -17.67 -9.12
C LEU A 246 -4.76 -16.89 -9.78
N LEU A 247 -5.06 -15.71 -10.33
CA LEU A 247 -4.10 -14.83 -10.96
C LEU A 247 -2.99 -14.40 -9.99
N LEU A 248 -3.36 -13.96 -8.79
CA LEU A 248 -2.40 -13.54 -7.76
C LEU A 248 -1.51 -14.71 -7.33
N LEU A 249 -2.07 -15.91 -7.16
CA LEU A 249 -1.31 -17.13 -6.81
C LEU A 249 -0.31 -17.52 -7.89
N ILE A 250 -0.73 -17.52 -9.17
CA ILE A 250 0.15 -17.83 -10.30
C ILE A 250 1.31 -16.82 -10.34
N ALA A 251 0.99 -15.52 -10.30
CA ALA A 251 2.00 -14.47 -10.32
C ALA A 251 2.97 -14.59 -9.13
N LEU A 252 2.47 -14.87 -7.92
CA LEU A 252 3.29 -15.06 -6.72
C LEU A 252 4.28 -16.21 -6.87
N VAL A 253 3.87 -17.32 -7.46
CA VAL A 253 4.78 -18.46 -7.77
C VAL A 253 5.87 -18.03 -8.75
N LEU A 254 5.56 -17.20 -9.72
CA LEU A 254 6.50 -16.74 -10.76
C LEU A 254 7.43 -15.60 -10.30
N THR A 255 7.28 -15.07 -9.09
CA THR A 255 8.24 -14.13 -8.48
C THR A 255 9.46 -14.84 -7.87
N ARG A 256 9.49 -16.16 -7.85
CA ARG A 256 10.60 -16.94 -7.24
C ARG A 256 11.91 -16.85 -8.01
#